data_78598c82642c1a6668602d903c4a09b4
#
_entry.id   78598c82642c1a6668602d903c4a09b4
#
_cell.length_a   1.000
_cell.length_b   1.000
_cell.length_c   1.000
_cell.angle_alpha   90.00
_cell.angle_beta   90.00
_cell.angle_gamma   90.00
#
_symmetry.space_group_name_H-M   'P 1'
#
loop_
_entity.id
_entity.type
_entity.pdbx_description
1 polymer ?
#
loop_
_entity_poly.entity_id
_entity_poly.type
_entity_poly.pdbx_seq_one_letter_code
_entity_poly.pdbx_strand_id
1 'polypeptide(L)' 'EGAQEEEKSSFDVILKSAGAAKLQVVKAVKEHCGLGLKEAKDIVDAAPAPVKEGVDKATAEALKKALEEAGAEVELK' A
#
# COMPACT_ATOMS: atom_id res chain seq x y z
N GLU A 1 -20.32 19.90 5.99
CA GLU A 1 -20.42 18.54 5.92
C GLU A 1 -19.69 18.04 4.75
N GLY A 2 -20.04 18.47 3.63
CA GLY A 2 -19.26 18.03 2.51
C GLY A 2 -17.83 18.37 2.65
N ALA A 3 -17.55 19.40 3.35
CA ALA A 3 -16.19 19.83 3.49
C ALA A 3 -15.33 18.84 4.21
N GLN A 4 -15.94 18.01 4.98
CA GLN A 4 -15.11 17.09 5.70
C GLN A 4 -14.40 16.16 4.84
N GLU A 5 -15.02 15.81 3.74
CA GLU A 5 -14.38 14.89 2.87
C GLU A 5 -13.17 15.47 2.28
N GLU A 6 -13.21 16.76 2.03
CA GLU A 6 -12.08 17.35 1.43
C GLU A 6 -10.95 17.43 2.36
N GLU A 7 -11.24 17.43 3.63
CA GLU A 7 -10.16 17.54 4.55
C GLU A 7 -9.42 16.27 4.72
N LYS A 8 -9.97 15.16 4.23
CA LYS A 8 -9.22 13.95 4.32
C LYS A 8 -8.16 13.98 3.25
N SER A 9 -7.01 14.49 3.61
CA SER A 9 -5.90 14.58 2.67
C SER A 9 -4.87 13.51 2.89
N SER A 10 -5.08 12.62 3.82
CA SER A 10 -4.15 11.53 4.03
C SER A 10 -4.91 10.22 4.05
N PHE A 11 -4.29 9.21 3.49
CA PHE A 11 -4.89 7.90 3.35
C PHE A 11 -3.90 6.86 3.82
N ASP A 12 -4.43 5.73 4.22
CA ASP A 12 -3.59 4.60 4.60
C ASP A 12 -3.73 3.55 3.51
N VAL A 13 -2.61 3.04 3.05
CA VAL A 13 -2.59 1.98 2.05
C VAL A 13 -2.44 0.67 2.80
N ILE A 14 -3.46 -0.15 2.75
CA ILE A 14 -3.50 -1.40 3.50
C ILE A 14 -3.37 -2.55 2.52
N LEU A 15 -2.35 -3.36 2.72
CA LEU A 15 -2.15 -4.55 1.90
C LEU A 15 -3.00 -5.66 2.49
N LYS A 16 -4.01 -6.08 1.76
CA LYS A 16 -4.90 -7.10 2.26
C LYS A 16 -4.38 -8.49 1.96
N SER A 17 -3.74 -8.67 0.83
CA SER A 17 -3.23 -9.97 0.46
C SER A 17 -2.16 -9.77 -0.59
N ALA A 18 -1.10 -10.55 -0.50
CA ALA A 18 -0.04 -10.47 -1.50
C ALA A 18 -0.34 -11.32 -2.72
N GLY A 19 -1.31 -12.21 -2.62
CA GLY A 19 -1.63 -13.03 -3.76
C GLY A 19 -0.54 -14.01 -4.07
N ALA A 20 -0.52 -14.46 -5.31
CA ALA A 20 0.44 -15.46 -5.71
C ALA A 20 1.80 -14.88 -6.08
N ALA A 21 1.85 -13.59 -6.37
CA ALA A 21 3.09 -12.96 -6.79
C ALA A 21 3.74 -12.21 -5.64
N LYS A 22 3.97 -12.91 -4.55
CA LYS A 22 4.45 -12.29 -3.33
C LYS A 22 5.77 -11.56 -3.53
N LEU A 23 6.67 -12.13 -4.30
CA LEU A 23 7.97 -11.49 -4.52
C LEU A 23 7.81 -10.18 -5.25
N GLN A 24 6.92 -10.12 -6.23
CA GLN A 24 6.71 -8.89 -6.94
C GLN A 24 6.08 -7.84 -6.05
N VAL A 25 5.18 -8.26 -5.17
CA VAL A 25 4.58 -7.34 -4.22
C VAL A 25 5.63 -6.79 -3.27
N VAL A 26 6.54 -7.65 -2.81
CA VAL A 26 7.63 -7.19 -1.95
C VAL A 26 8.45 -6.14 -2.66
N LYS A 27 8.78 -6.36 -3.91
CA LYS A 27 9.55 -5.39 -4.66
C LYS A 27 8.80 -4.08 -4.83
N ALA A 28 7.50 -4.17 -5.12
CA ALA A 28 6.72 -2.96 -5.28
C ALA A 28 6.66 -2.17 -3.98
N VAL A 29 6.45 -2.85 -2.87
CA VAL A 29 6.42 -2.19 -1.58
C VAL A 29 7.76 -1.53 -1.30
N LYS A 30 8.85 -2.24 -1.56
CA LYS A 30 10.16 -1.69 -1.33
C LYS A 30 10.40 -0.44 -2.14
N GLU A 31 10.07 -0.48 -3.42
CA GLU A 31 10.35 0.63 -4.30
C GLU A 31 9.47 1.84 -4.01
N HIS A 32 8.20 1.59 -3.75
CA HIS A 32 7.27 2.71 -3.60
C HIS A 32 7.25 3.27 -2.21
N CYS A 33 7.59 2.47 -1.21
CA CYS A 33 7.56 2.95 0.16
C CYS A 33 8.94 3.29 0.69
N GLY A 34 9.98 3.03 -0.07
CA GLY A 34 11.33 3.35 0.37
C GLY A 34 11.80 2.49 1.53
N LEU A 35 11.26 1.29 1.65
CA LEU A 35 11.64 0.41 2.73
C LEU A 35 12.75 -0.52 2.30
N GLY A 36 13.43 -1.10 3.28
CA GLY A 36 14.38 -2.13 2.98
C GLY A 36 13.66 -3.41 2.56
N LEU A 37 14.42 -4.30 1.93
CA LEU A 37 13.83 -5.55 1.46
C LEU A 37 13.22 -6.32 2.63
N LYS A 38 13.90 -6.34 3.76
CA LYS A 38 13.42 -7.10 4.90
C LYS A 38 12.13 -6.52 5.42
N GLU A 39 12.03 -5.19 5.51
CA GLU A 39 10.83 -4.57 6.00
C GLU A 39 9.68 -4.77 5.05
N ALA A 40 9.94 -4.67 3.76
CA ALA A 40 8.90 -4.90 2.78
C ALA A 40 8.38 -6.32 2.86
N LYS A 41 9.29 -7.27 3.03
CA LYS A 41 8.90 -8.65 3.15
C LYS A 41 8.08 -8.89 4.41
N ASP A 42 8.47 -8.25 5.50
CA ASP A 42 7.73 -8.40 6.73
C ASP A 42 6.30 -7.89 6.59
N ILE A 43 6.13 -6.77 5.91
CA ILE A 43 4.79 -6.23 5.70
C ILE A 43 3.96 -7.18 4.85
N VAL A 44 4.55 -7.69 3.79
CA VAL A 44 3.84 -8.59 2.90
C VAL A 44 3.47 -9.88 3.62
N ASP A 45 4.37 -10.39 4.45
CA ASP A 45 4.10 -11.60 5.20
C ASP A 45 3.05 -11.39 6.27
N ALA A 46 2.94 -10.18 6.78
CA ALA A 46 1.99 -9.89 7.84
C ALA A 46 0.63 -9.46 7.31
N ALA A 47 0.40 -9.52 6.03
CA ALA A 47 -0.86 -9.09 5.48
C ALA A 47 -2.03 -9.80 6.14
N PRO A 48 -3.12 -9.10 6.40
CA PRO A 48 -3.35 -7.69 6.07
C PRO A 48 -2.57 -6.78 7.00
N ALA A 49 -1.89 -5.83 6.41
CA ALA A 49 -1.08 -4.90 7.19
C ALA A 49 -0.94 -3.61 6.39
N PRO A 50 -0.80 -2.48 7.08
CA PRO A 50 -0.63 -1.22 6.36
C PRO A 50 0.75 -1.17 5.71
N VAL A 51 0.76 -0.80 4.45
CA VAL A 51 2.00 -0.62 3.72
C VAL A 51 2.54 0.76 3.98
N LYS A 52 1.66 1.75 3.97
CA LYS A 52 2.06 3.11 4.22
C LYS A 52 0.86 3.85 4.76
N GLU A 53 1.12 4.76 5.67
CA GLU A 53 0.05 5.52 6.30
C GLU A 53 0.32 6.99 6.15
N GLY A 54 -0.76 7.77 6.14
CA GLY A 54 -0.62 9.21 6.10
C GLY A 54 -0.08 9.74 4.80
N VAL A 55 -0.45 9.13 3.68
CA VAL A 55 0.01 9.60 2.38
C VAL A 55 -1.14 10.32 1.69
N ASP A 56 -0.79 11.21 0.76
CA ASP A 56 -1.81 11.92 0.03
C ASP A 56 -2.51 10.98 -0.94
N LYS A 57 -3.62 11.44 -1.48
CA LYS A 57 -4.44 10.58 -2.33
C LYS A 57 -3.67 10.11 -3.55
N ALA A 58 -2.93 10.99 -4.19
CA ALA A 58 -2.21 10.61 -5.39
C ALA A 58 -1.18 9.53 -5.09
N THR A 59 -0.46 9.65 -3.98
CA THR A 59 0.51 8.64 -3.59
C THR A 59 -0.20 7.34 -3.24
N ALA A 60 -1.31 7.44 -2.53
CA ALA A 60 -2.04 6.24 -2.12
C ALA A 60 -2.55 5.48 -3.34
N GLU A 61 -3.08 6.21 -4.31
CA GLU A 61 -3.59 5.54 -5.50
C GLU A 61 -2.46 4.94 -6.33
N ALA A 62 -1.33 5.61 -6.39
CA ALA A 62 -0.19 5.07 -7.11
C ALA A 62 0.30 3.78 -6.46
N LEU A 63 0.38 3.76 -5.15
CA LEU A 63 0.78 2.57 -4.44
C LEU A 63 -0.22 1.44 -4.66
N LYS A 64 -1.49 1.77 -4.54
CA LYS A 64 -2.52 0.77 -4.72
C LYS A 64 -2.43 0.15 -6.12
N LYS A 65 -2.30 0.99 -7.13
CA LYS A 65 -2.23 0.51 -8.49
C LYS A 65 -1.00 -0.36 -8.70
N ALA A 66 0.14 0.09 -8.21
CA ALA A 66 1.37 -0.67 -8.39
C ALA A 66 1.28 -2.03 -7.72
N LEU A 67 0.72 -2.06 -6.51
CA LEU A 67 0.62 -3.33 -5.81
C LEU A 67 -0.39 -4.25 -6.46
N GLU A 68 -1.49 -3.69 -6.97
CA GLU A 68 -2.46 -4.51 -7.66
C GLU A 68 -1.90 -5.07 -8.95
N GLU A 69 -1.07 -4.30 -9.63
CA GLU A 69 -0.43 -4.80 -10.83
C GLU A 69 0.53 -5.92 -10.50
N ALA A 70 1.08 -5.91 -9.32
CA ALA A 70 1.94 -7.00 -8.88
C ALA A 70 1.16 -8.20 -8.39
N GLY A 71 -0.17 -8.10 -8.35
CA GLY A 71 -0.99 -9.22 -7.95
C GLY A 71 -1.53 -9.16 -6.54
N ALA A 72 -1.37 -8.06 -5.86
CA ALA A 72 -1.82 -7.94 -4.49
C ALA A 72 -3.21 -7.34 -4.42
N GLU A 73 -3.87 -7.54 -3.30
CA GLU A 73 -5.12 -6.86 -2.99
C GLU A 73 -4.82 -5.75 -2.00
N VAL A 74 -5.28 -4.56 -2.30
CA VAL A 74 -4.95 -3.38 -1.52
C VAL A 74 -6.21 -2.59 -1.27
N GLU A 75 -6.27 -1.96 -0.11
CA GLU A 75 -7.40 -1.14 0.24
C GLU A 75 -6.89 0.21 0.72
N LEU A 76 -7.62 1.27 0.39
CA LEU A 76 -7.29 2.59 0.89
C LEU A 76 -8.24 2.94 2.02
N LYS A 77 -7.72 3.49 3.06
CA LYS A 77 -8.49 4.00 4.18
C LYS A 77 -8.06 5.44 4.49
#